data_320b946cb0d526f797e904561c51d9b7
#
_entry.id   320b946cb0d526f797e904561c51d9b7
#
_cell.length_a   1.000
_cell.length_b   1.000
_cell.length_c   1.000
_cell.angle_alpha   90.00
_cell.angle_beta   90.00
_cell.angle_gamma   90.00
#
_symmetry.space_group_name_H-M   'P 1'
#
loop_
_entity.id
_entity.type
_entity.pdbx_description
1 polymer ?
#
loop_
_entity_poly.entity_id
_entity_poly.type
_entity_poly.pdbx_seq_one_letter_code
_entity_poly.pdbx_strand_id
1 'polypeptide(L)'
;MNQRLTHNAIQRLLLKRFALAAGTYALALLLLWLAFFTGHYDESIAGMAIGSALVVLSQAVLFAVFSSGRNLRFSDPSLTEVQILLGLGWQTWLIAHLDEARGAFLVFYPLILLFGLFHLSRMAFARCAFLVFFSFSAITLWEGYHFQLPDPTLALLQVCVLFVVLGWLVLYARYVQLSRQRMRQRRFALQAHQDTLRGMMRQLEGLVATDELTGLFNRRHFLRLASRELNAMETDVVHGLALIDLDHFKRINDVHGHAAGDQVLQAFAGVATACLRDGDILARYGGEEFVVLLPDCDAERLTACCERLRIAFMDVELVGLDVRNLSLSVGMTLLALGDDLDDALHRADQALYRAKRDGRNRCAAAWENVDA
;
A
#
# COMPACT_ATOMS: atom_id res chain seq x y z
N MET A 1 -6.57 15.29 -9.31
CA MET A 1 -7.60 14.24 -9.24
C MET A 1 -7.55 13.46 -7.92
N ASN A 2 -6.38 13.07 -7.41
CA ASN A 2 -6.23 12.32 -6.14
C ASN A 2 -6.73 13.03 -4.87
N GLN A 3 -6.59 14.35 -4.74
CA GLN A 3 -7.05 15.07 -3.54
C GLN A 3 -8.57 15.09 -3.37
N ARG A 4 -9.35 15.15 -4.44
CA ARG A 4 -10.83 15.10 -4.37
C ARG A 4 -11.35 13.70 -4.02
N LEU A 5 -10.69 12.64 -4.47
CA LEU A 5 -11.05 11.26 -4.14
C LEU A 5 -10.81 10.94 -2.66
N THR A 6 -9.69 11.42 -2.09
CA THR A 6 -9.39 11.29 -0.66
C THR A 6 -10.36 12.10 0.21
N HIS A 7 -10.74 13.30 -0.23
CA HIS A 7 -11.70 14.17 0.46
C HIS A 7 -13.09 13.53 0.57
N ASN A 8 -13.61 12.99 -0.54
CA ASN A 8 -14.89 12.28 -0.57
C ASN A 8 -14.89 11.00 0.28
N ALA A 9 -13.76 10.28 0.33
CA ALA A 9 -13.64 9.08 1.14
C ALA A 9 -13.65 9.40 2.65
N ILE A 10 -12.94 10.46 3.06
CA ILE A 10 -12.94 10.94 4.44
C ILE A 10 -14.35 11.40 4.84
N GLN A 11 -15.01 12.18 4.00
CA GLN A 11 -16.36 12.69 4.28
C GLN A 11 -17.39 11.56 4.44
N ARG A 12 -17.32 10.51 3.60
CA ARG A 12 -18.17 9.32 3.74
C ARG A 12 -17.94 8.59 5.06
N LEU A 13 -16.70 8.51 5.52
CA LEU A 13 -16.37 7.90 6.81
C LEU A 13 -16.93 8.70 7.98
N LEU A 14 -16.81 10.04 7.91
CA LEU A 14 -17.35 10.94 8.94
C LEU A 14 -18.87 10.88 9.00
N LEU A 15 -19.56 10.84 7.85
CA LEU A 15 -21.01 10.67 7.78
C LEU A 15 -21.47 9.33 8.38
N LYS A 16 -20.76 8.22 8.12
CA LYS A 16 -21.07 6.92 8.75
C LYS A 16 -20.93 6.97 10.27
N ARG A 17 -19.91 7.64 10.79
CA ARG A 17 -19.71 7.82 12.23
C ARG A 17 -20.81 8.69 12.85
N PHE A 18 -21.17 9.78 12.17
CA PHE A 18 -22.27 10.63 12.58
C PHE A 18 -23.59 9.85 12.62
N ALA A 19 -23.88 9.03 11.60
CA ALA A 19 -25.09 8.20 11.58
C ALA A 19 -25.16 7.22 12.76
N LEU A 20 -24.00 6.63 13.17
CA LEU A 20 -23.93 5.78 14.34
C LEU A 20 -24.22 6.57 15.63
N ALA A 21 -23.66 7.77 15.77
CA ALA A 21 -23.95 8.66 16.90
C ALA A 21 -25.44 9.09 16.91
N ALA A 22 -26.00 9.47 15.77
CA ALA A 22 -27.42 9.81 15.65
C ALA A 22 -28.33 8.64 16.02
N GLY A 23 -27.94 7.40 15.69
CA GLY A 23 -28.66 6.19 16.10
C GLY A 23 -28.74 6.03 17.63
N THR A 24 -27.71 6.42 18.38
CA THR A 24 -27.76 6.38 19.84
C THR A 24 -28.71 7.40 20.43
N TYR A 25 -28.85 8.59 19.80
CA TYR A 25 -29.86 9.57 20.20
C TYR A 25 -31.28 9.06 19.93
N ALA A 26 -31.51 8.41 18.78
CA ALA A 26 -32.81 7.80 18.47
C ALA A 26 -33.21 6.74 19.51
N LEU A 27 -32.23 5.88 19.91
CA LEU A 27 -32.45 4.89 20.96
C LEU A 27 -32.72 5.53 22.32
N ALA A 28 -31.97 6.58 22.68
CA ALA A 28 -32.20 7.31 23.94
C ALA A 28 -33.59 7.98 23.96
N LEU A 29 -34.03 8.58 22.85
CA LEU A 29 -35.39 9.13 22.73
C LEU A 29 -36.47 8.04 22.87
N LEU A 30 -36.26 6.87 22.26
CA LEU A 30 -37.21 5.75 22.38
C LEU A 30 -37.36 5.31 23.86
N LEU A 31 -36.26 5.18 24.57
CA LEU A 31 -36.25 4.82 25.99
C LEU A 31 -36.85 5.94 26.86
N LEU A 32 -36.65 7.19 26.49
CA LEU A 32 -37.27 8.32 27.16
C LEU A 32 -38.80 8.31 27.03
N TRP A 33 -39.31 8.07 25.82
CA TRP A 33 -40.75 7.92 25.59
C TRP A 33 -41.33 6.72 26.32
N LEU A 34 -40.60 5.62 26.43
CA LEU A 34 -40.97 4.46 27.22
C LEU A 34 -41.06 4.83 28.72
N ALA A 35 -40.08 5.57 29.27
CA ALA A 35 -40.13 6.05 30.66
C ALA A 35 -41.31 6.97 30.92
N PHE A 36 -41.65 7.84 29.96
CA PHE A 36 -42.82 8.71 30.03
C PHE A 36 -44.12 7.89 30.08
N PHE A 37 -44.33 6.95 29.17
CA PHE A 37 -45.53 6.13 29.12
C PHE A 37 -45.67 5.18 30.33
N THR A 38 -44.58 4.84 30.98
CA THR A 38 -44.60 4.03 32.23
C THR A 38 -44.75 4.88 33.49
N GLY A 39 -44.86 6.21 33.37
CA GLY A 39 -45.08 7.10 34.51
C GLY A 39 -43.85 7.43 35.34
N HIS A 40 -42.65 7.19 34.81
CA HIS A 40 -41.37 7.45 35.50
C HIS A 40 -40.69 8.75 35.05
N TYR A 41 -41.41 9.59 34.33
CA TYR A 41 -40.92 10.87 33.81
C TYR A 41 -41.97 11.98 34.07
N ASP A 42 -41.58 12.93 34.91
CA ASP A 42 -42.49 13.99 35.38
C ASP A 42 -42.48 15.22 34.43
N GLU A 43 -43.16 15.07 33.29
CA GLU A 43 -43.29 16.12 32.30
C GLU A 43 -44.64 16.02 31.56
N SER A 44 -45.08 17.13 31.02
CA SER A 44 -46.23 17.15 30.13
C SER A 44 -45.93 16.53 28.77
N ILE A 45 -46.93 15.98 28.09
CA ILE A 45 -46.80 15.47 26.72
C ILE A 45 -46.23 16.56 25.78
N ALA A 46 -46.62 17.83 26.00
CA ALA A 46 -46.09 18.94 25.24
C ALA A 46 -44.61 19.20 25.50
N GLY A 47 -44.15 19.13 26.75
CA GLY A 47 -42.74 19.26 27.14
C GLY A 47 -41.89 18.14 26.52
N MET A 48 -42.38 16.90 26.59
CA MET A 48 -41.74 15.74 25.94
C MET A 48 -41.61 15.91 24.43
N ALA A 49 -42.67 16.37 23.75
CA ALA A 49 -42.65 16.58 22.32
C ALA A 49 -41.66 17.70 21.93
N ILE A 50 -41.64 18.80 22.68
CA ILE A 50 -40.73 19.94 22.46
C ILE A 50 -39.26 19.48 22.69
N GLY A 51 -38.97 18.81 23.79
CA GLY A 51 -37.62 18.29 24.09
C GLY A 51 -37.15 17.34 23.00
N SER A 52 -37.98 16.39 22.59
CA SER A 52 -37.67 15.47 21.50
C SER A 52 -37.42 16.20 20.17
N ALA A 53 -38.24 17.20 19.84
CA ALA A 53 -38.05 18.01 18.63
C ALA A 53 -36.75 18.81 18.66
N LEU A 54 -36.36 19.36 19.81
CA LEU A 54 -35.05 20.06 19.97
C LEU A 54 -33.86 19.13 19.81
N VAL A 55 -33.94 17.92 20.37
CA VAL A 55 -32.89 16.88 20.15
C VAL A 55 -32.77 16.58 18.66
N VAL A 56 -33.87 16.28 17.97
CA VAL A 56 -33.88 15.98 16.53
C VAL A 56 -33.35 17.16 15.71
N LEU A 57 -33.78 18.39 16.05
CA LEU A 57 -33.32 19.62 15.39
C LEU A 57 -31.81 19.79 15.54
N SER A 58 -31.25 19.52 16.73
CA SER A 58 -29.81 19.59 16.96
C SER A 58 -29.01 18.59 16.10
N GLN A 59 -29.55 17.37 15.93
CA GLN A 59 -28.96 16.38 15.04
C GLN A 59 -29.08 16.74 13.55
N ALA A 60 -30.24 17.36 13.16
CA ALA A 60 -30.44 17.85 11.80
C ALA A 60 -29.45 18.97 11.43
N VAL A 61 -29.18 19.89 12.36
CA VAL A 61 -28.17 20.94 12.17
C VAL A 61 -26.76 20.34 11.99
N LEU A 62 -26.38 19.39 12.84
CA LEU A 62 -25.09 18.69 12.68
C LEU A 62 -25.02 17.94 11.35
N PHE A 63 -26.09 17.24 10.96
CA PHE A 63 -26.17 16.58 9.66
C PHE A 63 -25.98 17.55 8.50
N ALA A 64 -26.62 18.73 8.55
CA ALA A 64 -26.46 19.78 7.54
C ALA A 64 -25.01 20.29 7.46
N VAL A 65 -24.31 20.42 8.59
CA VAL A 65 -22.87 20.77 8.64
C VAL A 65 -22.01 19.68 8.00
N PHE A 66 -22.28 18.39 8.29
CA PHE A 66 -21.56 17.28 7.68
C PHE A 66 -21.88 17.14 6.18
N SER A 67 -23.16 17.20 5.79
CA SER A 67 -23.56 17.03 4.39
C SER A 67 -23.05 18.15 3.47
N SER A 68 -22.98 19.40 4.00
CA SER A 68 -22.42 20.56 3.28
C SER A 68 -20.89 20.57 3.22
N GLY A 69 -20.19 19.66 3.92
CA GLY A 69 -18.72 19.64 3.98
C GLY A 69 -18.11 20.78 4.83
N ARG A 70 -18.93 21.61 5.49
CA ARG A 70 -18.44 22.71 6.34
C ARG A 70 -17.64 22.23 7.54
N ASN A 71 -17.90 21.00 8.02
CA ASN A 71 -17.14 20.34 9.08
C ASN A 71 -15.64 20.29 8.80
N LEU A 72 -15.23 20.21 7.53
CA LEU A 72 -13.82 20.13 7.12
C LEU A 72 -13.03 21.44 7.33
N ARG A 73 -13.71 22.53 7.66
CA ARG A 73 -13.08 23.83 8.00
C ARG A 73 -12.65 23.92 9.46
N PHE A 74 -13.12 23.02 10.31
CA PHE A 74 -12.77 23.01 11.73
C PHE A 74 -11.46 22.24 11.98
N SER A 75 -10.80 22.57 13.07
CA SER A 75 -9.57 21.87 13.51
C SER A 75 -9.80 20.38 13.77
N ASP A 76 -11.01 20.03 14.25
CA ASP A 76 -11.51 18.64 14.30
C ASP A 76 -12.66 18.47 13.30
N PRO A 77 -12.41 17.95 12.10
CA PRO A 77 -13.46 17.70 11.11
C PRO A 77 -14.52 16.69 11.54
N SER A 78 -14.24 15.89 12.56
CA SER A 78 -15.21 14.93 13.11
C SER A 78 -16.21 15.58 14.07
N LEU A 79 -15.94 16.81 14.53
CA LEU A 79 -16.73 17.54 15.53
C LEU A 79 -17.07 16.68 16.77
N THR A 80 -16.16 15.76 17.12
CA THR A 80 -16.42 14.77 18.17
C THR A 80 -16.65 15.42 19.53
N GLU A 81 -15.85 16.44 19.88
CA GLU A 81 -16.04 17.17 21.15
C GLU A 81 -17.40 17.87 21.21
N VAL A 82 -17.81 18.50 20.12
CA VAL A 82 -19.12 19.18 20.01
C VAL A 82 -20.28 18.19 20.15
N GLN A 83 -20.20 17.05 19.47
CA GLN A 83 -21.23 16.00 19.55
C GLN A 83 -21.35 15.43 20.97
N ILE A 84 -20.22 15.22 21.67
CA ILE A 84 -20.20 14.73 23.04
C ILE A 84 -20.79 15.78 23.99
N LEU A 85 -20.35 17.03 23.91
CA LEU A 85 -20.89 18.09 24.74
C LEU A 85 -22.40 18.29 24.56
N LEU A 86 -22.87 18.21 23.32
CA LEU A 86 -24.30 18.26 23.02
C LEU A 86 -25.05 17.07 23.64
N GLY A 87 -24.48 15.85 23.52
CA GLY A 87 -25.04 14.64 24.12
C GLY A 87 -25.10 14.70 25.65
N LEU A 88 -24.04 15.20 26.26
CA LEU A 88 -23.98 15.40 27.72
C LEU A 88 -24.99 16.44 28.17
N GLY A 89 -25.18 17.54 27.43
CA GLY A 89 -26.18 18.56 27.70
C GLY A 89 -27.59 17.95 27.67
N TRP A 90 -27.96 17.22 26.63
CA TRP A 90 -29.24 16.54 26.52
C TRP A 90 -29.47 15.51 27.61
N GLN A 91 -28.45 14.74 27.94
CA GLN A 91 -28.49 13.73 28.99
C GLN A 91 -28.67 14.37 30.37
N THR A 92 -28.02 15.50 30.64
CA THR A 92 -28.18 16.25 31.89
C THR A 92 -29.60 16.85 31.99
N TRP A 93 -30.12 17.42 30.91
CA TRP A 93 -31.49 17.89 30.88
C TRP A 93 -32.50 16.75 31.14
N LEU A 94 -32.31 15.61 30.54
CA LEU A 94 -33.11 14.40 30.74
C LEU A 94 -33.11 13.96 32.21
N ILE A 95 -31.94 13.85 32.82
CA ILE A 95 -31.81 13.41 34.22
C ILE A 95 -32.47 14.37 35.21
N ALA A 96 -32.49 15.68 34.89
CA ALA A 96 -33.19 16.68 35.73
C ALA A 96 -34.70 16.50 35.80
N HIS A 97 -35.33 15.74 34.88
CA HIS A 97 -36.76 15.49 34.81
C HIS A 97 -37.15 14.05 35.07
N LEU A 98 -36.17 13.23 35.52
CA LEU A 98 -36.38 11.84 35.90
C LEU A 98 -36.35 11.69 37.42
N ASP A 99 -37.36 11.08 37.98
CA ASP A 99 -37.46 10.79 39.42
C ASP A 99 -36.78 9.45 39.77
N GLU A 100 -37.54 8.42 40.09
CA GLU A 100 -37.01 7.12 40.53
C GLU A 100 -36.19 6.40 39.47
N ALA A 101 -36.49 6.58 38.19
CA ALA A 101 -35.79 5.97 37.07
C ALA A 101 -34.39 6.59 36.78
N ARG A 102 -34.04 7.71 37.44
CA ARG A 102 -32.77 8.44 37.23
C ARG A 102 -31.54 7.54 37.24
N GLY A 103 -31.49 6.60 38.21
CA GLY A 103 -30.36 5.67 38.35
C GLY A 103 -30.10 4.82 37.10
N ALA A 104 -31.16 4.37 36.42
CA ALA A 104 -31.03 3.57 35.19
C ALA A 104 -30.46 4.39 34.04
N PHE A 105 -30.79 5.67 33.95
CA PHE A 105 -30.33 6.56 32.88
C PHE A 105 -28.93 7.12 33.09
N LEU A 106 -28.31 6.99 34.26
CA LEU A 106 -26.91 7.38 34.50
C LEU A 106 -25.93 6.63 33.62
N VAL A 107 -26.27 5.43 33.14
CA VAL A 107 -25.44 4.63 32.24
C VAL A 107 -25.15 5.33 30.90
N PHE A 108 -26.00 6.26 30.47
CA PHE A 108 -25.78 6.99 29.21
C PHE A 108 -24.61 7.96 29.27
N TYR A 109 -24.23 8.48 30.43
CA TYR A 109 -23.04 9.34 30.54
C TYR A 109 -21.75 8.64 30.14
N PRO A 110 -21.39 7.47 30.71
CA PRO A 110 -20.26 6.69 30.23
C PRO A 110 -20.36 6.29 28.75
N LEU A 111 -21.56 5.91 28.28
CA LEU A 111 -21.78 5.54 26.87
C LEU A 111 -21.47 6.71 25.91
N ILE A 112 -21.93 7.93 26.22
CA ILE A 112 -21.62 9.12 25.43
C ILE A 112 -20.12 9.39 25.44
N LEU A 113 -19.45 9.28 26.59
CA LEU A 113 -18.01 9.50 26.70
C LEU A 113 -17.19 8.44 25.94
N LEU A 114 -17.69 7.22 25.79
CA LEU A 114 -17.01 6.16 25.01
C LEU A 114 -16.81 6.56 23.53
N PHE A 115 -17.71 7.37 22.95
CA PHE A 115 -17.49 7.91 21.59
C PHE A 115 -16.23 8.78 21.52
N GLY A 116 -15.90 9.49 22.61
CA GLY A 116 -14.72 10.31 22.72
C GLY A 116 -13.41 9.55 22.96
N LEU A 117 -13.49 8.30 23.44
CA LEU A 117 -12.35 7.50 23.90
C LEU A 117 -11.19 7.47 22.88
N PHE A 118 -11.52 7.44 21.62
CA PHE A 118 -10.57 7.26 20.52
C PHE A 118 -10.19 8.54 19.78
N HIS A 119 -10.93 9.61 19.98
CA HIS A 119 -10.82 10.83 19.16
C HIS A 119 -10.48 12.07 19.98
N LEU A 120 -10.95 12.17 21.21
CA LEU A 120 -10.65 13.30 22.08
C LEU A 120 -9.21 13.26 22.59
N SER A 121 -8.63 14.44 22.78
CA SER A 121 -7.39 14.58 23.54
C SER A 121 -7.63 14.19 25.01
N ARG A 122 -6.54 13.89 25.74
CA ARG A 122 -6.63 13.51 27.17
C ARG A 122 -7.33 14.58 27.99
N MET A 123 -6.99 15.85 27.73
CA MET A 123 -7.56 16.99 28.44
C MET A 123 -9.04 17.21 28.09
N ALA A 124 -9.41 17.09 26.78
CA ALA A 124 -10.79 17.21 26.35
C ALA A 124 -11.67 16.11 26.98
N PHE A 125 -11.19 14.85 27.00
CA PHE A 125 -11.89 13.74 27.62
C PHE A 125 -12.10 13.98 29.13
N ALA A 126 -11.05 14.38 29.84
CA ALA A 126 -11.13 14.68 31.28
C ALA A 126 -12.08 15.86 31.56
N ARG A 127 -12.07 16.92 30.72
CA ARG A 127 -13.04 18.06 30.84
C ARG A 127 -14.48 17.57 30.68
N CYS A 128 -14.76 16.74 29.67
CA CYS A 128 -16.09 16.17 29.49
C CYS A 128 -16.53 15.32 30.69
N ALA A 129 -15.67 14.47 31.22
CA ALA A 129 -15.97 13.68 32.41
C ALA A 129 -16.22 14.56 33.64
N PHE A 130 -15.41 15.62 33.82
CA PHE A 130 -15.61 16.59 34.89
C PHE A 130 -16.94 17.33 34.76
N LEU A 131 -17.31 17.77 33.54
CA LEU A 131 -18.60 18.42 33.29
C LEU A 131 -19.78 17.50 33.67
N VAL A 132 -19.71 16.20 33.33
CA VAL A 132 -20.73 15.22 33.72
C VAL A 132 -20.86 15.17 35.24
N PHE A 133 -19.74 14.94 35.92
CA PHE A 133 -19.73 14.83 37.37
C PHE A 133 -20.28 16.10 38.04
N PHE A 134 -19.80 17.26 37.59
CA PHE A 134 -20.20 18.55 38.14
C PHE A 134 -21.69 18.84 37.91
N SER A 135 -22.19 18.62 36.68
CA SER A 135 -23.61 18.89 36.33
C SER A 135 -24.56 17.99 37.12
N PHE A 136 -24.26 16.68 37.21
CA PHE A 136 -25.05 15.74 37.99
C PHE A 136 -25.03 16.07 39.49
N SER A 137 -23.85 16.35 40.05
CA SER A 137 -23.72 16.71 41.46
C SER A 137 -24.42 18.03 41.77
N ALA A 138 -24.37 19.02 40.87
CA ALA A 138 -25.05 20.29 41.05
C ALA A 138 -26.60 20.14 41.07
N ILE A 139 -27.15 19.32 40.16
CA ILE A 139 -28.58 18.98 40.18
C ILE A 139 -28.97 18.33 41.49
N THR A 140 -28.24 17.30 41.92
CA THR A 140 -28.52 16.56 43.14
C THR A 140 -28.43 17.46 44.39
N LEU A 141 -27.45 18.36 44.46
CA LEU A 141 -27.31 19.33 45.54
C LEU A 141 -28.44 20.35 45.54
N TRP A 142 -28.83 20.84 44.38
CA TRP A 142 -29.97 21.76 44.22
C TRP A 142 -31.28 21.15 44.74
N GLU A 143 -31.57 19.92 44.32
CA GLU A 143 -32.74 19.17 44.77
C GLU A 143 -32.71 18.90 46.29
N GLY A 144 -31.53 18.52 46.79
CA GLY A 144 -31.32 18.33 48.23
C GLY A 144 -31.59 19.59 49.06
N TYR A 145 -31.13 20.76 48.55
CA TYR A 145 -31.37 22.05 49.20
C TYR A 145 -32.85 22.43 49.23
N HIS A 146 -33.62 22.07 48.21
CA HIS A 146 -35.06 22.35 48.13
C HIS A 146 -35.94 21.24 48.72
N PHE A 147 -35.38 20.25 49.39
CA PHE A 147 -36.07 19.09 49.98
C PHE A 147 -36.90 18.29 48.96
N GLN A 148 -36.46 18.25 47.70
CA GLN A 148 -37.10 17.56 46.59
C GLN A 148 -36.58 16.15 46.36
N LEU A 149 -35.53 15.68 47.13
CA LEU A 149 -34.96 14.36 46.98
C LEU A 149 -35.83 13.30 47.67
N PRO A 150 -36.36 12.33 46.92
CA PRO A 150 -37.14 11.21 47.52
C PRO A 150 -36.32 10.36 48.50
N ASP A 151 -35.03 10.05 48.13
CA ASP A 151 -34.09 9.32 48.96
C ASP A 151 -32.68 9.94 48.87
N PRO A 152 -32.26 10.74 49.89
CA PRO A 152 -30.94 11.36 49.90
C PRO A 152 -29.77 10.33 49.97
N THR A 153 -30.02 9.15 50.54
CA THR A 153 -28.96 8.11 50.65
C THR A 153 -28.70 7.48 49.30
N LEU A 154 -29.75 7.22 48.51
CA LEU A 154 -29.64 6.71 47.17
C LEU A 154 -28.98 7.76 46.22
N ALA A 155 -29.35 9.01 46.37
CA ALA A 155 -28.75 10.11 45.58
C ALA A 155 -27.25 10.24 45.84
N LEU A 156 -26.81 10.18 47.10
CA LEU A 156 -25.41 10.17 47.46
C LEU A 156 -24.67 8.95 46.87
N LEU A 157 -25.28 7.76 46.95
CA LEU A 157 -24.72 6.55 46.35
C LEU A 157 -24.53 6.70 44.82
N GLN A 158 -25.51 7.30 44.12
CA GLN A 158 -25.45 7.54 42.69
C GLN A 158 -24.28 8.49 42.33
N VAL A 159 -24.08 9.58 43.11
CA VAL A 159 -22.94 10.50 42.92
C VAL A 159 -21.61 9.76 43.14
N CYS A 160 -21.50 8.94 44.21
CA CYS A 160 -20.29 8.17 44.47
C CYS A 160 -19.98 7.17 43.33
N VAL A 161 -20.98 6.41 42.88
CA VAL A 161 -20.85 5.44 41.79
C VAL A 161 -20.42 6.17 40.49
N LEU A 162 -21.07 7.27 40.18
CA LEU A 162 -20.71 8.07 38.99
C LEU A 162 -19.27 8.57 39.08
N PHE A 163 -18.84 9.07 40.24
CA PHE A 163 -17.44 9.49 40.44
C PHE A 163 -16.45 8.37 40.16
N VAL A 164 -16.70 7.18 40.73
CA VAL A 164 -15.83 6.01 40.52
C VAL A 164 -15.80 5.58 39.05
N VAL A 165 -16.96 5.50 38.39
CA VAL A 165 -17.06 5.10 37.00
C VAL A 165 -16.36 6.10 36.08
N LEU A 166 -16.58 7.40 36.27
CA LEU A 166 -15.93 8.43 35.47
C LEU A 166 -14.42 8.48 35.70
N GLY A 167 -13.97 8.36 36.96
CA GLY A 167 -12.56 8.29 37.30
C GLY A 167 -11.87 7.10 36.62
N TRP A 168 -12.49 5.91 36.70
CA TRP A 168 -12.00 4.72 36.00
C TRP A 168 -11.96 4.93 34.50
N LEU A 169 -13.01 5.51 33.92
CA LEU A 169 -13.11 5.76 32.48
C LEU A 169 -12.00 6.72 31.99
N VAL A 170 -11.69 7.77 32.76
CA VAL A 170 -10.58 8.69 32.46
C VAL A 170 -9.21 7.96 32.48
N LEU A 171 -8.98 7.09 33.49
CA LEU A 171 -7.77 6.27 33.55
C LEU A 171 -7.69 5.29 32.39
N TYR A 172 -8.79 4.64 32.05
CA TYR A 172 -8.87 3.73 30.92
C TYR A 172 -8.65 4.44 29.57
N ALA A 173 -9.23 5.63 29.38
CA ALA A 173 -8.99 6.45 28.21
C ALA A 173 -7.52 6.80 28.04
N ARG A 174 -6.85 7.18 29.14
CA ARG A 174 -5.40 7.44 29.17
C ARG A 174 -4.60 6.19 28.75
N TYR A 175 -4.94 5.02 29.29
CA TYR A 175 -4.28 3.75 28.94
C TYR A 175 -4.43 3.41 27.44
N VAL A 176 -5.66 3.50 26.91
CA VAL A 176 -5.94 3.22 25.49
C VAL A 176 -5.17 4.17 24.57
N GLN A 177 -5.15 5.47 24.89
CA GLN A 177 -4.43 6.46 24.08
C GLN A 177 -2.91 6.24 24.10
N LEU A 178 -2.32 5.91 25.27
CA LEU A 178 -0.90 5.55 25.37
C LEU A 178 -0.57 4.28 24.58
N SER A 179 -1.40 3.26 24.71
CA SER A 179 -1.23 2.00 23.97
C SER A 179 -1.26 2.22 22.46
N ARG A 180 -2.20 3.05 21.97
CA ARG A 180 -2.27 3.42 20.55
C ARG A 180 -1.04 4.19 20.05
N GLN A 181 -0.51 5.12 20.84
CA GLN A 181 0.72 5.83 20.50
C GLN A 181 1.89 4.86 20.34
N ARG A 182 2.06 3.93 21.31
CA ARG A 182 3.09 2.88 21.24
C ARG A 182 2.93 1.98 20.01
N MET A 183 1.71 1.58 19.69
CA MET A 183 1.42 0.75 18.51
C MET A 183 1.76 1.49 17.20
N ARG A 184 1.44 2.79 17.09
CA ARG A 184 1.82 3.61 15.93
C ARG A 184 3.33 3.69 15.78
N GLN A 185 4.05 3.99 16.86
CA GLN A 185 5.51 4.06 16.84
C GLN A 185 6.15 2.73 16.41
N ARG A 186 5.66 1.61 16.94
CA ARG A 186 6.13 0.26 16.53
C ARG A 186 5.88 -0.01 15.05
N ARG A 187 4.73 0.37 14.52
CA ARG A 187 4.43 0.21 13.08
C ARG A 187 5.38 1.01 12.21
N PHE A 188 5.64 2.28 12.55
CA PHE A 188 6.59 3.11 11.82
C PHE A 188 8.01 2.54 11.87
N ALA A 189 8.47 2.09 13.04
CA ALA A 189 9.79 1.48 13.19
C ALA A 189 9.91 0.19 12.36
N LEU A 190 8.88 -0.66 12.35
CA LEU A 190 8.86 -1.89 11.56
C LEU A 190 8.89 -1.61 10.05
N GLN A 191 8.12 -0.62 9.57
CA GLN A 191 8.14 -0.21 8.17
C GLN A 191 9.53 0.30 7.75
N ALA A 192 10.13 1.18 8.54
CA ALA A 192 11.48 1.67 8.27
C ALA A 192 12.52 0.54 8.19
N HIS A 193 12.43 -0.46 9.10
CA HIS A 193 13.32 -1.62 9.07
C HIS A 193 13.10 -2.49 7.83
N GLN A 194 11.86 -2.73 7.41
CA GLN A 194 11.55 -3.44 6.18
C GLN A 194 12.09 -2.73 4.93
N ASP A 195 11.98 -1.40 4.87
CA ASP A 195 12.50 -0.63 3.74
C ASP A 195 14.04 -0.68 3.69
N THR A 196 14.71 -0.65 4.85
CA THR A 196 16.17 -0.84 4.95
C THR A 196 16.59 -2.23 4.44
N LEU A 197 15.92 -3.29 4.90
CA LEU A 197 16.21 -4.66 4.44
C LEU A 197 16.01 -4.81 2.94
N ARG A 198 14.94 -4.26 2.36
CA ARG A 198 14.71 -4.27 0.91
C ARG A 198 15.81 -3.51 0.16
N GLY A 199 16.30 -2.40 0.72
CA GLY A 199 17.43 -1.67 0.16
C GLY A 199 18.71 -2.50 0.13
N MET A 200 19.03 -3.18 1.24
CA MET A 200 20.19 -4.07 1.33
C MET A 200 20.10 -5.27 0.36
N MET A 201 18.91 -5.90 0.23
CA MET A 201 18.70 -6.99 -0.73
C MET A 201 18.94 -6.52 -2.17
N ARG A 202 18.41 -5.36 -2.58
CA ARG A 202 18.68 -4.79 -3.92
C ARG A 202 20.18 -4.51 -4.15
N GLN A 203 20.90 -4.08 -3.13
CA GLN A 203 22.34 -3.88 -3.22
C GLN A 203 23.08 -5.21 -3.41
N LEU A 204 22.72 -6.26 -2.66
CA LEU A 204 23.28 -7.60 -2.80
C LEU A 204 22.98 -8.20 -4.17
N GLU A 205 21.73 -8.13 -4.65
CA GLU A 205 21.36 -8.53 -6.01
C GLU A 205 22.14 -7.75 -7.09
N GLY A 206 22.52 -6.49 -6.81
CA GLY A 206 23.35 -5.68 -7.69
C GLY A 206 24.81 -6.14 -7.80
N LEU A 207 25.31 -6.92 -6.84
CA LEU A 207 26.66 -7.46 -6.83
C LEU A 207 26.79 -8.78 -7.60
N VAL A 208 25.70 -9.49 -7.84
CA VAL A 208 25.71 -10.72 -8.66
C VAL A 208 25.96 -10.31 -10.11
N ALA A 209 27.08 -10.75 -10.64
CA ALA A 209 27.51 -10.43 -12.01
C ALA A 209 27.03 -11.45 -13.04
N THR A 210 26.71 -12.66 -12.60
CA THR A 210 26.42 -13.82 -13.45
C THR A 210 24.96 -14.24 -13.39
N ASP A 211 24.50 -14.93 -14.42
CA ASP A 211 23.25 -15.67 -14.47
C ASP A 211 23.44 -17.03 -13.80
N GLU A 212 22.58 -17.39 -12.86
CA GLU A 212 22.72 -18.60 -12.04
C GLU A 212 22.61 -19.90 -12.86
N LEU A 213 21.82 -19.89 -13.94
CA LEU A 213 21.63 -21.09 -14.76
C LEU A 213 22.78 -21.36 -15.71
N THR A 214 23.26 -20.31 -16.38
CA THR A 214 24.26 -20.44 -17.46
C THR A 214 25.67 -20.13 -17.04
N GLY A 215 25.87 -19.46 -15.89
CA GLY A 215 27.20 -19.00 -15.43
C GLY A 215 27.74 -17.80 -16.22
N LEU A 216 27.10 -17.38 -17.30
CA LEU A 216 27.45 -16.20 -18.11
C LEU A 216 27.15 -14.91 -17.35
N PHE A 217 27.69 -13.79 -17.85
CA PHE A 217 27.25 -12.50 -17.30
C PHE A 217 25.75 -12.32 -17.48
N ASN A 218 25.11 -11.67 -16.50
CA ASN A 218 23.73 -11.26 -16.63
C ASN A 218 23.60 -9.92 -17.40
N ARG A 219 22.40 -9.60 -17.86
CA ARG A 219 22.10 -8.36 -18.60
C ARG A 219 22.64 -7.10 -17.92
N ARG A 220 22.52 -7.00 -16.61
CA ARG A 220 22.96 -5.81 -15.85
C ARG A 220 24.48 -5.65 -15.90
N HIS A 221 25.20 -6.75 -15.74
CA HIS A 221 26.65 -6.73 -15.78
C HIS A 221 27.16 -6.47 -17.18
N PHE A 222 26.54 -7.04 -18.21
CA PHE A 222 26.81 -6.77 -19.63
C PHE A 222 26.71 -5.27 -19.91
N LEU A 223 25.60 -4.63 -19.58
CA LEU A 223 25.40 -3.19 -19.85
C LEU A 223 26.50 -2.33 -19.19
N ARG A 224 26.94 -2.70 -17.99
CA ARG A 224 28.06 -1.99 -17.32
C ARG A 224 29.38 -2.17 -18.04
N LEU A 225 29.71 -3.40 -18.47
CA LEU A 225 30.94 -3.70 -19.19
C LEU A 225 30.92 -3.04 -20.56
N ALA A 226 29.83 -3.17 -21.31
CA ALA A 226 29.68 -2.57 -22.63
C ALA A 226 29.81 -1.04 -22.59
N SER A 227 29.16 -0.39 -21.62
CA SER A 227 29.31 1.06 -21.43
C SER A 227 30.73 1.46 -21.05
N ARG A 228 31.45 0.62 -20.31
CA ARG A 228 32.88 0.86 -20.00
C ARG A 228 33.76 0.76 -21.23
N GLU A 229 33.58 -0.28 -22.07
CA GLU A 229 34.30 -0.48 -23.31
C GLU A 229 34.05 0.70 -24.29
N LEU A 230 32.79 1.12 -24.45
CA LEU A 230 32.44 2.27 -25.29
C LEU A 230 33.11 3.57 -24.82
N ASN A 231 33.16 3.81 -23.51
CA ASN A 231 33.80 5.00 -22.94
C ASN A 231 35.33 4.96 -23.03
N ALA A 232 35.93 3.79 -23.18
CA ALA A 232 37.38 3.60 -23.35
C ALA A 232 37.81 3.51 -24.80
N MET A 233 36.89 3.63 -25.76
CA MET A 233 37.08 3.45 -27.18
C MET A 233 37.99 4.53 -27.77
N GLU A 234 38.98 4.12 -28.54
CA GLU A 234 39.91 5.02 -29.26
C GLU A 234 39.32 5.40 -30.63
N THR A 235 39.88 6.45 -31.22
CA THR A 235 39.53 6.87 -32.59
C THR A 235 39.93 5.77 -33.58
N ASP A 236 39.05 5.45 -34.52
CA ASP A 236 39.20 4.42 -35.56
C ASP A 236 39.05 2.97 -35.12
N VAL A 237 38.70 2.72 -33.85
CA VAL A 237 38.32 1.40 -33.38
C VAL A 237 36.81 1.21 -33.52
N VAL A 238 36.38 0.01 -33.92
CA VAL A 238 34.95 -0.38 -33.91
C VAL A 238 34.77 -1.65 -33.07
N HIS A 239 33.64 -1.78 -32.47
CA HIS A 239 33.26 -2.98 -31.71
C HIS A 239 32.09 -3.70 -32.39
N GLY A 240 32.09 -5.01 -32.37
CA GLY A 240 31.00 -5.83 -32.84
C GLY A 240 29.98 -6.11 -31.74
N LEU A 241 28.69 -5.89 -32.00
CA LEU A 241 27.58 -6.24 -31.10
C LEU A 241 26.63 -7.21 -31.79
N ALA A 242 26.28 -8.30 -31.12
CA ALA A 242 25.33 -9.27 -31.62
C ALA A 242 24.31 -9.66 -30.55
N LEU A 243 23.03 -9.64 -30.94
CA LEU A 243 21.94 -10.24 -30.20
C LEU A 243 21.64 -11.62 -30.79
N ILE A 244 21.52 -12.61 -29.93
CA ILE A 244 21.33 -14.02 -30.29
C ILE A 244 20.07 -14.51 -29.60
N ASP A 245 19.25 -15.27 -30.33
CA ASP A 245 18.02 -15.84 -29.81
C ASP A 245 17.93 -17.32 -30.25
N LEU A 246 17.61 -18.21 -29.31
CA LEU A 246 17.49 -19.65 -29.58
C LEU A 246 16.16 -19.95 -30.27
N ASP A 247 16.23 -20.44 -31.50
CA ASP A 247 15.06 -20.67 -32.32
C ASP A 247 14.16 -21.75 -31.71
N HIS A 248 12.84 -21.46 -31.70
CA HIS A 248 11.83 -22.42 -31.24
C HIS A 248 11.99 -22.87 -29.77
N PHE A 249 12.68 -22.11 -28.93
CA PHE A 249 12.95 -22.49 -27.54
C PHE A 249 11.68 -22.76 -26.75
N LYS A 250 10.64 -21.97 -26.95
CA LYS A 250 9.33 -22.21 -26.33
C LYS A 250 8.77 -23.60 -26.68
N ARG A 251 8.92 -24.04 -27.94
CA ARG A 251 8.48 -25.38 -28.35
C ARG A 251 9.27 -26.49 -27.67
N ILE A 252 10.58 -26.28 -27.44
CA ILE A 252 11.40 -27.23 -26.68
C ILE A 252 10.86 -27.36 -25.26
N ASN A 253 10.58 -26.25 -24.57
CA ASN A 253 9.96 -26.26 -23.25
C ASN A 253 8.57 -26.95 -23.25
N ASP A 254 7.74 -26.64 -24.22
CA ASP A 254 6.38 -27.17 -24.30
C ASP A 254 6.35 -28.69 -24.54
N VAL A 255 7.33 -29.22 -25.29
CA VAL A 255 7.39 -30.65 -25.66
C VAL A 255 8.20 -31.47 -24.65
N HIS A 256 9.35 -30.95 -24.18
CA HIS A 256 10.32 -31.71 -23.39
C HIS A 256 10.40 -31.23 -21.92
N GLY A 257 9.63 -30.18 -21.56
CA GLY A 257 9.65 -29.58 -20.22
C GLY A 257 10.76 -28.57 -19.98
N HIS A 258 10.61 -27.75 -18.95
CA HIS A 258 11.54 -26.65 -18.62
C HIS A 258 12.96 -27.16 -18.31
N ALA A 259 13.11 -28.35 -17.72
CA ALA A 259 14.42 -28.91 -17.44
C ALA A 259 15.23 -29.17 -18.71
N ALA A 260 14.56 -29.54 -19.82
CA ALA A 260 15.21 -29.70 -21.11
C ALA A 260 15.61 -28.34 -21.72
N GLY A 261 14.76 -27.32 -21.58
CA GLY A 261 15.12 -25.96 -21.96
C GLY A 261 16.32 -25.42 -21.18
N ASP A 262 16.39 -25.68 -19.88
CA ASP A 262 17.54 -25.30 -19.07
C ASP A 262 18.84 -25.95 -19.55
N GLN A 263 18.81 -27.21 -19.94
CA GLN A 263 19.97 -27.90 -20.54
C GLN A 263 20.36 -27.30 -21.90
N VAL A 264 19.42 -26.90 -22.73
CA VAL A 264 19.70 -26.21 -23.99
C VAL A 264 20.38 -24.87 -23.75
N LEU A 265 19.92 -24.08 -22.76
CA LEU A 265 20.55 -22.81 -22.40
C LEU A 265 21.98 -23.01 -21.89
N GLN A 266 22.20 -24.01 -21.06
CA GLN A 266 23.55 -24.37 -20.55
C GLN A 266 24.47 -24.87 -21.67
N ALA A 267 23.96 -25.67 -22.58
CA ALA A 267 24.71 -26.16 -23.73
C ALA A 267 25.10 -25.00 -24.65
N PHE A 268 24.18 -24.06 -24.94
CA PHE A 268 24.55 -22.86 -25.70
C PHE A 268 25.64 -22.04 -24.99
N ALA A 269 25.50 -21.82 -23.69
CA ALA A 269 26.48 -21.08 -22.91
C ALA A 269 27.88 -21.71 -23.00
N GLY A 270 27.96 -23.04 -22.92
CA GLY A 270 29.22 -23.78 -23.09
C GLY A 270 29.85 -23.64 -24.48
N VAL A 271 29.03 -23.82 -25.54
CA VAL A 271 29.46 -23.65 -26.93
C VAL A 271 29.90 -22.20 -27.19
N ALA A 272 29.12 -21.24 -26.75
CA ALA A 272 29.43 -19.83 -26.97
C ALA A 272 30.72 -19.42 -26.26
N THR A 273 30.94 -19.86 -25.03
CA THR A 273 32.18 -19.62 -24.30
C THR A 273 33.39 -20.23 -25.02
N ALA A 274 33.26 -21.43 -25.59
CA ALA A 274 34.34 -22.11 -26.31
C ALA A 274 34.65 -21.45 -27.67
N CYS A 275 33.68 -20.77 -28.28
CA CYS A 275 33.86 -20.06 -29.54
C CYS A 275 34.43 -18.65 -29.41
N LEU A 276 34.38 -18.05 -28.23
CA LEU A 276 34.79 -16.65 -27.98
C LEU A 276 36.21 -16.61 -27.42
N ARG A 277 36.91 -15.50 -27.63
CA ARG A 277 38.26 -15.25 -27.10
C ARG A 277 38.22 -14.56 -25.75
N ASP A 278 39.34 -14.58 -25.04
CA ASP A 278 39.53 -13.77 -23.85
C ASP A 278 39.36 -12.28 -24.21
N GLY A 279 38.48 -11.58 -23.47
CA GLY A 279 38.16 -10.19 -23.71
C GLY A 279 36.82 -9.96 -24.43
N ASP A 280 36.24 -10.99 -25.08
CA ASP A 280 34.88 -10.91 -25.59
C ASP A 280 33.89 -10.99 -24.41
N ILE A 281 32.79 -10.23 -24.48
CA ILE A 281 31.82 -10.13 -23.41
C ILE A 281 30.54 -10.85 -23.82
N LEU A 282 30.28 -12.01 -23.20
CA LEU A 282 29.06 -12.80 -23.43
C LEU A 282 28.15 -12.74 -22.22
N ALA A 283 26.85 -12.51 -22.45
CA ALA A 283 25.87 -12.47 -21.38
C ALA A 283 24.53 -13.10 -21.80
N ARG A 284 23.80 -13.59 -20.82
CA ARG A 284 22.36 -13.89 -20.97
C ARG A 284 21.57 -12.58 -20.82
N TYR A 285 20.89 -12.20 -21.89
CA TYR A 285 20.18 -10.91 -21.98
C TYR A 285 18.71 -11.01 -21.58
N GLY A 286 18.07 -12.15 -21.88
CA GLY A 286 16.67 -12.46 -21.55
C GLY A 286 16.48 -13.94 -21.28
N GLY A 287 15.26 -14.42 -21.41
CA GLY A 287 14.92 -15.83 -21.19
C GLY A 287 15.71 -16.79 -22.06
N GLU A 288 15.60 -16.60 -23.38
CA GLU A 288 16.25 -17.37 -24.45
C GLU A 288 17.19 -16.52 -25.29
N GLU A 289 17.45 -15.29 -24.84
CA GLU A 289 18.23 -14.28 -25.56
C GLU A 289 19.61 -14.12 -24.92
N PHE A 290 20.61 -14.00 -25.76
CA PHE A 290 22.00 -13.77 -25.38
C PHE A 290 22.55 -12.57 -26.14
N VAL A 291 23.60 -11.95 -25.61
CA VAL A 291 24.27 -10.81 -26.20
C VAL A 291 25.78 -11.02 -26.15
N VAL A 292 26.44 -10.65 -27.23
CA VAL A 292 27.91 -10.68 -27.35
C VAL A 292 28.40 -9.31 -27.76
N LEU A 293 29.44 -8.82 -27.07
CA LEU A 293 30.23 -7.67 -27.47
C LEU A 293 31.65 -8.15 -27.76
N LEU A 294 32.13 -7.86 -28.96
CA LEU A 294 33.46 -8.15 -29.42
C LEU A 294 34.25 -6.85 -29.54
N PRO A 295 35.14 -6.52 -28.59
CA PRO A 295 35.99 -5.34 -28.70
C PRO A 295 36.97 -5.46 -29.87
N ASP A 296 37.28 -4.34 -30.52
CA ASP A 296 38.17 -4.26 -31.67
C ASP A 296 37.84 -5.31 -32.74
N CYS A 297 36.63 -5.21 -33.30
CA CYS A 297 36.07 -6.21 -34.19
C CYS A 297 35.29 -5.56 -35.34
N ASP A 298 35.77 -5.76 -36.56
CA ASP A 298 35.11 -5.32 -37.80
C ASP A 298 33.93 -6.21 -38.21
N ALA A 299 33.22 -5.84 -39.26
CA ALA A 299 32.06 -6.54 -39.77
C ALA A 299 32.36 -7.98 -40.21
N GLU A 300 33.50 -8.23 -40.81
CA GLU A 300 33.88 -9.57 -41.30
C GLU A 300 34.14 -10.52 -40.14
N ARG A 301 34.90 -10.09 -39.14
CA ARG A 301 35.22 -10.87 -37.93
C ARG A 301 33.95 -11.13 -37.08
N LEU A 302 33.07 -10.15 -36.94
CA LEU A 302 31.78 -10.31 -36.23
C LEU A 302 30.94 -11.36 -36.94
N THR A 303 30.80 -11.27 -38.25
CA THR A 303 30.02 -12.22 -39.05
C THR A 303 30.60 -13.63 -38.95
N ALA A 304 31.91 -13.76 -39.09
CA ALA A 304 32.61 -15.08 -38.98
C ALA A 304 32.43 -15.68 -37.55
N CYS A 305 32.46 -14.84 -36.51
CA CYS A 305 32.24 -15.29 -35.13
C CYS A 305 30.81 -15.78 -34.94
N CYS A 306 29.80 -15.02 -35.37
CA CYS A 306 28.39 -15.36 -35.21
C CYS A 306 28.01 -16.61 -36.04
N GLU A 307 28.55 -16.77 -37.27
CA GLU A 307 28.31 -17.97 -38.08
C GLU A 307 28.98 -19.21 -37.45
N ARG A 308 30.18 -19.07 -36.88
CA ARG A 308 30.84 -20.16 -36.12
C ARG A 308 29.99 -20.58 -34.92
N LEU A 309 29.46 -19.64 -34.17
CA LEU A 309 28.53 -19.91 -33.06
C LEU A 309 27.30 -20.67 -33.53
N ARG A 310 26.66 -20.19 -34.61
CA ARG A 310 25.46 -20.79 -35.19
C ARG A 310 25.72 -22.23 -35.62
N ILE A 311 26.80 -22.50 -36.34
CA ILE A 311 27.15 -23.83 -36.81
C ILE A 311 27.48 -24.74 -35.62
N ALA A 312 28.32 -24.28 -34.68
CA ALA A 312 28.67 -25.06 -33.51
C ALA A 312 27.47 -25.44 -32.62
N PHE A 313 26.46 -24.55 -32.54
CA PHE A 313 25.25 -24.86 -31.79
C PHE A 313 24.32 -25.85 -32.51
N MET A 314 24.31 -25.87 -33.83
CA MET A 314 23.55 -26.87 -34.59
C MET A 314 24.09 -28.30 -34.37
N ASP A 315 25.37 -28.43 -34.11
CA ASP A 315 26.06 -29.73 -33.92
C ASP A 315 25.97 -30.22 -32.45
N VAL A 316 25.26 -29.50 -31.58
CA VAL A 316 25.13 -29.89 -30.17
C VAL A 316 24.18 -31.07 -30.02
N GLU A 317 24.69 -32.15 -29.40
CA GLU A 317 23.89 -33.28 -28.95
C GLU A 317 23.70 -33.21 -27.42
N LEU A 318 22.47 -33.23 -26.97
CA LEU A 318 22.14 -33.21 -25.54
C LEU A 318 22.05 -34.64 -25.00
N VAL A 319 22.87 -34.95 -24.03
CA VAL A 319 22.93 -36.32 -23.45
C VAL A 319 21.62 -36.60 -22.69
N GLY A 320 20.91 -37.66 -23.12
CA GLY A 320 19.68 -38.11 -22.46
C GLY A 320 18.40 -37.39 -22.90
N LEU A 321 18.48 -36.53 -23.91
CA LEU A 321 17.35 -35.83 -24.48
C LEU A 321 17.28 -36.02 -26.01
N ASP A 322 16.13 -36.36 -26.53
CA ASP A 322 15.92 -36.44 -28.00
C ASP A 322 15.47 -35.07 -28.55
N VAL A 323 16.28 -34.05 -28.29
CA VAL A 323 16.11 -32.71 -28.85
C VAL A 323 17.07 -32.55 -30.01
N ARG A 324 16.56 -32.46 -31.22
CA ARG A 324 17.36 -32.38 -32.46
C ARG A 324 17.08 -31.06 -33.17
N ASN A 325 17.99 -30.68 -34.06
CA ASN A 325 17.89 -29.47 -34.89
C ASN A 325 17.84 -28.20 -34.05
N LEU A 326 18.72 -28.10 -33.05
CA LEU A 326 18.93 -26.84 -32.34
C LEU A 326 19.43 -25.80 -33.34
N SER A 327 18.84 -24.60 -33.28
CA SER A 327 19.29 -23.49 -34.13
C SER A 327 19.13 -22.18 -33.39
N LEU A 328 19.80 -21.16 -33.88
CA LEU A 328 19.75 -19.81 -33.35
C LEU A 328 19.69 -18.78 -34.48
N SER A 329 19.11 -17.66 -34.19
CA SER A 329 19.11 -16.48 -35.05
C SER A 329 19.96 -15.38 -34.41
N VAL A 330 20.69 -14.63 -35.22
CA VAL A 330 21.60 -13.57 -34.78
C VAL A 330 21.30 -12.28 -35.51
N GLY A 331 21.23 -11.18 -34.74
CA GLY A 331 21.21 -9.82 -35.26
C GLY A 331 22.50 -9.10 -34.91
N MET A 332 23.21 -8.58 -35.86
CA MET A 332 24.54 -7.97 -35.72
C MET A 332 24.54 -6.49 -36.03
N THR A 333 25.31 -5.72 -35.29
CA THR A 333 25.61 -4.31 -35.58
C THR A 333 27.04 -3.96 -35.19
N LEU A 334 27.54 -2.88 -35.71
CA LEU A 334 28.80 -2.28 -35.31
C LEU A 334 28.56 -1.08 -34.40
N LEU A 335 29.47 -0.86 -33.49
CA LEU A 335 29.55 0.27 -32.59
C LEU A 335 30.80 1.08 -32.93
N ALA A 336 30.61 2.36 -33.19
CA ALA A 336 31.67 3.32 -33.43
C ALA A 336 31.80 4.30 -32.28
N LEU A 337 32.88 5.05 -32.23
CA LEU A 337 33.08 6.08 -31.22
C LEU A 337 31.93 7.11 -31.24
N GLY A 338 31.29 7.31 -30.11
CA GLY A 338 30.15 8.24 -29.95
C GLY A 338 28.79 7.62 -30.18
N ASP A 339 28.68 6.33 -30.52
CA ASP A 339 27.42 5.60 -30.60
C ASP A 339 26.81 5.44 -29.22
N ASP A 340 25.47 5.47 -29.15
CA ASP A 340 24.72 5.08 -27.96
C ASP A 340 24.50 3.56 -27.93
N LEU A 341 24.69 2.95 -26.76
CA LEU A 341 24.55 1.50 -26.60
C LEU A 341 23.09 1.03 -26.82
N ASP A 342 22.11 1.80 -26.36
CA ASP A 342 20.70 1.44 -26.51
C ASP A 342 20.28 1.51 -27.98
N ASP A 343 20.76 2.50 -28.75
CA ASP A 343 20.54 2.60 -30.18
C ASP A 343 21.20 1.43 -30.94
N ALA A 344 22.39 1.01 -30.52
CA ALA A 344 23.06 -0.13 -31.12
C ALA A 344 22.35 -1.45 -30.83
N LEU A 345 21.90 -1.64 -29.60
CA LEU A 345 21.07 -2.80 -29.23
C LEU A 345 19.77 -2.82 -30.05
N HIS A 346 19.15 -1.68 -30.29
CA HIS A 346 17.97 -1.58 -31.12
C HIS A 346 18.26 -1.95 -32.59
N ARG A 347 19.39 -1.50 -33.17
CA ARG A 347 19.81 -1.90 -34.52
C ARG A 347 20.05 -3.41 -34.63
N ALA A 348 20.67 -4.01 -33.59
CA ALA A 348 20.90 -5.46 -33.53
C ALA A 348 19.56 -6.22 -33.42
N ASP A 349 18.61 -5.73 -32.63
CA ASP A 349 17.28 -6.33 -32.48
C ASP A 349 16.50 -6.32 -33.80
N GLN A 350 16.53 -5.20 -34.53
CA GLN A 350 15.93 -5.12 -35.86
C GLN A 350 16.55 -6.13 -36.84
N ALA A 351 17.87 -6.31 -36.80
CA ALA A 351 18.54 -7.32 -37.61
C ALA A 351 18.14 -8.74 -37.18
N LEU A 352 18.06 -9.02 -35.88
CA LEU A 352 17.61 -10.30 -35.33
C LEU A 352 16.18 -10.60 -35.78
N TYR A 353 15.29 -9.62 -35.74
CA TYR A 353 13.93 -9.75 -36.25
C TYR A 353 13.88 -10.16 -37.73
N ARG A 354 14.75 -9.57 -38.58
CA ARG A 354 14.90 -9.98 -40.00
C ARG A 354 15.37 -11.43 -40.11
N ALA A 355 16.41 -11.82 -39.35
CA ALA A 355 16.87 -13.22 -39.34
C ALA A 355 15.76 -14.21 -39.02
N LYS A 356 14.93 -13.91 -38.03
CA LYS A 356 13.77 -14.73 -37.63
C LYS A 356 12.68 -14.76 -38.72
N ARG A 357 12.37 -13.64 -39.34
CA ARG A 357 11.36 -13.53 -40.39
C ARG A 357 11.77 -14.27 -41.66
N ASP A 358 13.04 -14.22 -42.03
CA ASP A 358 13.57 -14.76 -43.28
C ASP A 358 13.89 -16.27 -43.21
N GLY A 359 13.41 -16.95 -42.16
CA GLY A 359 13.45 -18.43 -42.03
C GLY A 359 14.29 -18.95 -40.89
N ARG A 360 14.77 -18.08 -39.98
CA ARG A 360 15.59 -18.45 -38.80
C ARG A 360 16.91 -19.09 -39.14
N ASN A 361 17.62 -19.63 -38.15
CA ASN A 361 18.89 -20.31 -38.29
C ASN A 361 19.88 -19.54 -39.19
N ARG A 362 20.05 -18.24 -38.92
CA ARG A 362 20.93 -17.35 -39.72
C ARG A 362 21.41 -16.15 -38.95
N CYS A 363 22.44 -15.54 -39.48
CA CYS A 363 22.90 -14.21 -39.08
C CYS A 363 22.35 -13.15 -40.03
N ALA A 364 21.94 -11.99 -39.53
CA ALA A 364 21.58 -10.81 -40.30
C ALA A 364 22.28 -9.57 -39.70
N ALA A 365 22.79 -8.71 -40.55
CA ALA A 365 23.56 -7.55 -40.13
C ALA A 365 22.79 -6.24 -40.36
N ALA A 366 22.91 -5.28 -39.43
CA ALA A 366 22.25 -4.00 -39.52
C ALA A 366 22.82 -3.14 -40.69
N TRP A 367 24.03 -3.42 -41.13
CA TRP A 367 24.68 -2.75 -42.29
C TRP A 367 24.35 -3.37 -43.63
N GLU A 368 23.67 -4.50 -43.68
CA GLU A 368 23.12 -5.03 -44.91
C GLU A 368 21.90 -4.22 -45.26
N ASN A 369 22.03 -3.36 -46.30
CA ASN A 369 20.94 -2.53 -46.72
C ASN A 369 19.72 -3.35 -47.14
N VAL A 370 18.58 -2.96 -46.59
CA VAL A 370 17.27 -3.37 -47.08
C VAL A 370 16.97 -2.49 -48.29
N ASP A 371 17.67 -2.73 -49.41
CA ASP A 371 17.27 -2.26 -50.70
C ASP A 371 16.50 -3.41 -51.36
N ALA A 372 15.19 -3.39 -51.18
CA ALA A 372 14.18 -3.83 -52.13
C ALA A 372 12.77 -3.53 -51.55
#